data_41919d88ab5d81bfefeab7aecc04195c
#
_entry.id   41919d88ab5d81bfefeab7aecc04195c
#
_cell.length_a   1.000
_cell.length_b   1.000
_cell.length_c   1.000
_cell.angle_alpha   90.00
_cell.angle_beta   90.00
_cell.angle_gamma   90.00
#
_symmetry.space_group_name_H-M   'P 1'
#
loop_
_entity.id
_entity.type
_entity.pdbx_description
1 polymer ?
#
loop_
_entity_poly.entity_id
_entity_poly.type
_entity_poly.pdbx_seq_one_letter_code
_entity_poly.pdbx_strand_id
1 'polypeptide(L)'
;MCRQGKEDGYTLFIIASLLVVFLGFTALSVDVGVLYSARASAQRAADGAALAGAFVFVTRGDLDETTVPKQSDVIKENAIKTAATNKMLGAAVTITTGDVTVDTANHRVTVQVNQNQPTLFARILGENSTSIHATAVAEAFTAANATGCLKPFFIPNTALYDPTGSHVQCDACTLTPKQVLIDVVGGVPQVTDWAKTQIRNSTVANGLNQFLLKPQDPHNALRPGDFMLIDIPGHTPGGLGDDIATCLDETSTCAELYSILTGDHVGPTKSGITNLIGCPSNRDIYLGPGQYQRPDGTVGSTSKSLVTCPVWDVCNATIGGTPFCPAASVPGGTNVQLQIVGFALVFVEGLASGKSATVDCTGSNAVARLINVAACGGTGGGTINPGETGPLGVPIRLVRTP
;
A
#
# COMPACT_ATOMS: atom_id res chain seq x y z
N MET A 1 -63.84 51.40 -39.06
CA MET A 1 -62.45 51.64 -39.46
C MET A 1 -61.55 51.36 -38.27
N CYS A 2 -61.02 50.21 -38.14
CA CYS A 2 -60.00 49.92 -37.10
C CYS A 2 -58.70 50.54 -37.51
N ARG A 3 -58.15 51.39 -36.70
CA ARG A 3 -56.86 52.05 -36.87
C ARG A 3 -55.81 50.97 -36.50
N GLN A 4 -55.27 50.32 -37.52
CA GLN A 4 -54.12 49.46 -37.31
C GLN A 4 -52.90 50.33 -36.86
N GLY A 5 -52.52 50.14 -35.63
CA GLY A 5 -51.47 50.90 -34.99
C GLY A 5 -50.09 50.55 -35.60
N LYS A 6 -49.25 51.57 -35.71
CA LYS A 6 -47.80 51.51 -36.09
C LYS A 6 -46.93 50.84 -35.02
N GLU A 7 -47.36 49.69 -34.45
CA GLU A 7 -46.64 49.04 -33.32
C GLU A 7 -45.78 47.86 -33.74
N ASP A 8 -45.92 47.39 -35.00
CA ASP A 8 -45.25 46.15 -35.46
C ASP A 8 -43.71 46.25 -35.49
N GLY A 9 -43.18 47.42 -35.72
CA GLY A 9 -41.71 47.66 -35.76
C GLY A 9 -41.06 47.63 -34.36
N TYR A 10 -41.75 48.13 -33.33
CA TYR A 10 -41.23 48.20 -31.96
C TYR A 10 -41.25 46.78 -31.29
N THR A 11 -42.27 46.03 -31.56
CA THR A 11 -42.38 44.64 -31.09
C THR A 11 -41.23 43.75 -31.68
N LEU A 12 -40.94 43.91 -32.99
CA LEU A 12 -39.82 43.20 -33.64
C LEU A 12 -38.48 43.53 -33.01
N PHE A 13 -38.24 44.81 -32.69
CA PHE A 13 -37.01 45.25 -32.05
C PHE A 13 -36.87 44.66 -30.63
N ILE A 14 -37.92 44.64 -29.85
CA ILE A 14 -37.92 44.03 -28.51
C ILE A 14 -37.66 42.53 -28.60
N ILE A 15 -38.33 41.80 -29.49
CA ILE A 15 -38.13 40.35 -29.67
C ILE A 15 -36.70 40.07 -30.11
N ALA A 16 -36.16 40.82 -31.07
CA ALA A 16 -34.76 40.65 -31.51
C ALA A 16 -33.75 40.91 -30.39
N SER A 17 -33.96 41.97 -29.60
CA SER A 17 -33.13 42.27 -28.43
C SER A 17 -33.16 41.22 -27.35
N LEU A 18 -34.38 40.72 -27.00
CA LEU A 18 -34.53 39.62 -26.06
C LEU A 18 -33.89 38.34 -26.53
N LEU A 19 -33.99 38.01 -27.83
CA LEU A 19 -33.37 36.84 -28.41
C LEU A 19 -31.82 36.89 -28.27
N VAL A 20 -31.21 38.04 -28.54
CA VAL A 20 -29.75 38.24 -28.35
C VAL A 20 -29.34 38.04 -26.88
N VAL A 21 -30.16 38.59 -25.93
CA VAL A 21 -29.91 38.41 -24.50
C VAL A 21 -30.03 36.95 -24.08
N PHE A 22 -31.06 36.24 -24.54
CA PHE A 22 -31.25 34.81 -24.24
C PHE A 22 -30.12 33.97 -24.84
N LEU A 23 -29.68 34.25 -26.08
CA LEU A 23 -28.54 33.56 -26.69
C LEU A 23 -27.24 33.82 -25.89
N GLY A 24 -27.04 35.06 -25.40
CA GLY A 24 -25.91 35.40 -24.54
C GLY A 24 -25.89 34.62 -23.22
N PHE A 25 -27.00 34.52 -22.54
CA PHE A 25 -27.11 33.73 -21.31
C PHE A 25 -26.92 32.23 -21.56
N THR A 26 -27.48 31.69 -22.64
CA THR A 26 -27.32 30.29 -23.01
C THR A 26 -25.84 29.96 -23.31
N ALA A 27 -25.20 30.85 -24.06
CA ALA A 27 -23.77 30.71 -24.39
C ALA A 27 -22.88 30.72 -23.13
N LEU A 28 -23.13 31.68 -22.20
CA LEU A 28 -22.41 31.75 -20.92
C LEU A 28 -22.64 30.51 -20.06
N SER A 29 -23.87 29.97 -20.06
CA SER A 29 -24.20 28.77 -19.31
C SER A 29 -23.43 27.54 -19.80
N VAL A 30 -23.18 27.45 -21.13
CA VAL A 30 -22.34 26.37 -21.70
C VAL A 30 -20.88 26.52 -21.23
N ASP A 31 -20.31 27.72 -21.27
CA ASP A 31 -18.94 27.94 -20.81
C ASP A 31 -18.78 27.59 -19.31
N VAL A 32 -19.72 28.02 -18.46
CA VAL A 32 -19.74 27.69 -17.03
C VAL A 32 -19.80 26.18 -16.82
N GLY A 33 -20.66 25.46 -17.57
CA GLY A 33 -20.77 24.00 -17.50
C GLY A 33 -19.46 23.29 -17.88
N VAL A 34 -18.80 23.75 -18.94
CA VAL A 34 -17.50 23.23 -19.38
C VAL A 34 -16.42 23.47 -18.33
N LEU A 35 -16.32 24.68 -17.78
CA LEU A 35 -15.35 25.02 -16.74
C LEU A 35 -15.58 24.22 -15.45
N TYR A 36 -16.85 24.00 -15.06
CA TYR A 36 -17.17 23.18 -13.91
C TYR A 36 -16.75 21.72 -14.12
N SER A 37 -17.01 21.16 -15.31
CA SER A 37 -16.55 19.80 -15.68
C SER A 37 -15.02 19.71 -15.71
N ALA A 38 -14.33 20.74 -16.23
CA ALA A 38 -12.87 20.82 -16.24
C ALA A 38 -12.31 20.81 -14.81
N ARG A 39 -12.88 21.61 -13.90
CA ARG A 39 -12.46 21.67 -12.50
C ARG A 39 -12.67 20.32 -11.78
N ALA A 40 -13.81 19.67 -11.98
CA ALA A 40 -14.04 18.33 -11.42
C ALA A 40 -13.05 17.28 -11.94
N SER A 41 -12.65 17.39 -13.20
CA SER A 41 -11.64 16.50 -13.80
C SER A 41 -10.23 16.80 -13.28
N ALA A 42 -9.88 18.07 -13.12
CA ALA A 42 -8.62 18.50 -12.51
C ALA A 42 -8.50 18.01 -11.05
N GLN A 43 -9.59 18.10 -10.28
CA GLN A 43 -9.61 17.60 -8.90
C GLN A 43 -9.41 16.08 -8.85
N ARG A 44 -10.09 15.31 -9.69
CA ARG A 44 -9.87 13.84 -9.76
C ARG A 44 -8.43 13.49 -10.13
N ALA A 45 -7.82 14.26 -11.03
CA ALA A 45 -6.42 14.06 -11.39
C ALA A 45 -5.47 14.38 -10.23
N ALA A 46 -5.72 15.47 -9.50
CA ALA A 46 -4.95 15.83 -8.30
C ALA A 46 -5.10 14.77 -7.20
N ASP A 47 -6.34 14.33 -6.92
CA ASP A 47 -6.64 13.30 -5.91
C ASP A 47 -5.93 11.99 -6.24
N GLY A 48 -6.07 11.50 -7.47
CA GLY A 48 -5.40 10.27 -7.92
C GLY A 48 -3.88 10.37 -7.88
N ALA A 49 -3.32 11.50 -8.28
CA ALA A 49 -1.88 11.73 -8.24
C ALA A 49 -1.34 11.80 -6.80
N ALA A 50 -2.05 12.48 -5.90
CA ALA A 50 -1.66 12.56 -4.49
C ALA A 50 -1.68 11.18 -3.82
N LEU A 51 -2.75 10.39 -4.04
CA LEU A 51 -2.87 9.03 -3.53
C LEU A 51 -1.77 8.11 -4.08
N ALA A 52 -1.49 8.17 -5.38
CA ALA A 52 -0.43 7.38 -6.01
C ALA A 52 0.96 7.75 -5.49
N GLY A 53 1.21 9.03 -5.22
CA GLY A 53 2.41 9.50 -4.56
C GLY A 53 2.54 8.96 -3.14
N ALA A 54 1.48 9.06 -2.33
CA ALA A 54 1.48 8.59 -0.95
C ALA A 54 1.62 7.05 -0.85
N PHE A 55 1.16 6.31 -1.87
CA PHE A 55 1.31 4.85 -1.93
C PHE A 55 2.78 4.40 -1.99
N VAL A 56 3.69 5.24 -2.45
CA VAL A 56 5.13 4.95 -2.48
C VAL A 56 5.68 4.77 -1.06
N PHE A 57 5.21 5.54 -0.07
CA PHE A 57 5.63 5.36 1.31
C PHE A 57 5.36 3.95 1.85
N VAL A 58 4.30 3.31 1.34
CA VAL A 58 3.91 1.96 1.77
C VAL A 58 4.65 0.88 0.98
N THR A 59 4.86 1.07 -0.32
CA THR A 59 5.35 0.02 -1.22
C THR A 59 6.86 0.06 -1.46
N ARG A 60 7.53 1.16 -1.11
CA ARG A 60 8.95 1.37 -1.37
C ARG A 60 9.72 1.63 -0.07
N GLY A 61 9.69 0.64 0.84
CA GLY A 61 10.47 0.66 2.09
C GLY A 61 12.00 0.65 1.87
N ASP A 62 12.44 0.42 0.64
CA ASP A 62 13.84 0.49 0.20
C ASP A 62 14.35 1.92 0.01
N LEU A 63 13.47 2.93 -0.04
CA LEU A 63 13.82 4.32 -0.33
C LEU A 63 13.77 5.23 0.90
N ASP A 64 14.66 6.19 0.92
CA ASP A 64 14.62 7.38 1.78
C ASP A 64 15.28 8.58 1.06
N GLU A 65 15.49 9.68 1.77
CA GLU A 65 16.10 10.89 1.19
C GLU A 65 17.63 10.76 0.99
N THR A 66 18.25 9.65 1.43
CA THR A 66 19.68 9.36 1.24
C THR A 66 19.94 8.39 0.08
N THR A 67 18.92 7.71 -0.41
CA THR A 67 19.01 6.76 -1.53
C THR A 67 19.11 7.45 -2.89
N VAL A 68 19.52 6.70 -3.92
CA VAL A 68 19.47 7.13 -5.31
C VAL A 68 18.68 6.08 -6.11
N PRO A 69 17.51 6.42 -6.66
CA PRO A 69 16.81 7.71 -6.53
C PRO A 69 16.32 7.98 -5.10
N LYS A 70 16.09 9.26 -4.77
CA LYS A 70 15.48 9.64 -3.49
C LYS A 70 14.01 9.23 -3.44
N GLN A 71 13.51 8.95 -2.23
CA GLN A 71 12.09 8.64 -2.05
C GLN A 71 11.17 9.74 -2.58
N SER A 72 11.50 11.00 -2.29
CA SER A 72 10.74 12.15 -2.79
C SER A 72 10.71 12.24 -4.32
N ASP A 73 11.79 11.86 -5.02
CA ASP A 73 11.85 11.88 -6.48
C ASP A 73 10.92 10.80 -7.08
N VAL A 74 10.93 9.59 -6.51
CA VAL A 74 10.04 8.49 -6.95
C VAL A 74 8.57 8.82 -6.67
N ILE A 75 8.27 9.46 -5.54
CA ILE A 75 6.93 9.95 -5.21
C ILE A 75 6.43 10.93 -6.27
N LYS A 76 7.27 11.93 -6.60
CA LYS A 76 6.94 12.94 -7.64
C LYS A 76 6.72 12.29 -9.00
N GLU A 77 7.57 11.35 -9.39
CA GLU A 77 7.44 10.64 -10.65
C GLU A 77 6.12 9.86 -10.75
N ASN A 78 5.75 9.12 -9.68
CA ASN A 78 4.48 8.39 -9.65
C ASN A 78 3.26 9.32 -9.68
N ALA A 79 3.31 10.43 -8.96
CA ALA A 79 2.25 11.44 -8.99
C ALA A 79 2.07 12.02 -10.41
N ILE A 80 3.17 12.40 -11.08
CA ILE A 80 3.15 12.93 -12.44
C ILE A 80 2.59 11.90 -13.44
N LYS A 81 3.07 10.66 -13.38
CA LYS A 81 2.57 9.57 -14.24
C LYS A 81 1.07 9.36 -14.05
N THR A 82 0.61 9.35 -12.81
CA THR A 82 -0.81 9.14 -12.50
C THR A 82 -1.67 10.31 -12.93
N ALA A 83 -1.22 11.56 -12.75
CA ALA A 83 -1.92 12.72 -13.27
C ALA A 83 -2.12 12.63 -14.78
N ALA A 84 -1.08 12.21 -15.53
CA ALA A 84 -1.11 12.10 -16.97
C ALA A 84 -2.07 11.02 -17.51
N THR A 85 -2.45 10.04 -16.70
CA THR A 85 -3.49 9.05 -17.07
C THR A 85 -4.89 9.64 -17.05
N ASN A 86 -5.09 10.75 -16.32
CA ASN A 86 -6.35 11.46 -16.24
C ASN A 86 -6.49 12.46 -17.38
N LYS A 87 -7.72 12.64 -17.86
CA LYS A 87 -8.02 13.58 -18.94
C LYS A 87 -8.94 14.69 -18.46
N MET A 88 -8.60 15.92 -18.79
CA MET A 88 -9.45 17.08 -18.63
C MET A 88 -9.94 17.51 -20.01
N LEU A 89 -11.24 17.37 -20.26
CA LEU A 89 -11.88 17.67 -21.55
C LEU A 89 -11.17 17.04 -22.77
N GLY A 90 -10.69 15.81 -22.60
CA GLY A 90 -10.02 15.03 -23.66
C GLY A 90 -8.49 15.16 -23.72
N ALA A 91 -7.89 16.18 -23.10
CA ALA A 91 -6.45 16.35 -22.99
C ALA A 91 -5.90 15.73 -21.70
N ALA A 92 -4.70 15.13 -21.76
CA ALA A 92 -4.03 14.62 -20.56
C ALA A 92 -3.70 15.77 -19.59
N VAL A 93 -3.86 15.51 -18.29
CA VAL A 93 -3.47 16.47 -17.25
C VAL A 93 -1.95 16.44 -17.12
N THR A 94 -1.31 17.58 -17.27
CA THR A 94 0.15 17.71 -17.18
C THR A 94 0.51 18.50 -15.92
N ILE A 95 1.32 17.89 -15.06
CA ILE A 95 1.94 18.51 -13.89
C ILE A 95 3.45 18.31 -13.95
N THR A 96 4.18 19.15 -13.25
CA THR A 96 5.64 19.12 -13.16
C THR A 96 6.10 18.72 -11.76
N THR A 97 7.38 18.49 -11.58
CA THR A 97 7.98 18.22 -10.25
C THR A 97 7.78 19.36 -9.25
N GLY A 98 7.61 20.61 -9.74
CA GLY A 98 7.31 21.79 -8.92
C GLY A 98 5.88 21.82 -8.39
N ASP A 99 4.95 21.12 -9.06
CA ASP A 99 3.55 21.03 -8.66
C ASP A 99 3.31 19.94 -7.60
N VAL A 100 4.34 19.16 -7.24
CA VAL A 100 4.28 18.08 -6.26
C VAL A 100 5.20 18.38 -5.09
N THR A 101 4.64 18.62 -3.92
CA THR A 101 5.37 18.81 -2.67
C THR A 101 5.29 17.52 -1.83
N VAL A 102 6.44 17.07 -1.35
CA VAL A 102 6.57 15.86 -0.53
C VAL A 102 7.09 16.24 0.85
N ASP A 103 6.34 15.87 1.88
CA ASP A 103 6.74 15.94 3.28
C ASP A 103 7.00 14.51 3.77
N THR A 104 8.25 14.10 3.75
CA THR A 104 8.67 12.75 4.13
C THR A 104 8.58 12.51 5.64
N ALA A 105 8.64 13.56 6.46
CA ALA A 105 8.54 13.42 7.91
C ALA A 105 7.11 13.08 8.35
N ASN A 106 6.11 13.64 7.67
CA ASN A 106 4.69 13.40 7.95
C ASN A 106 4.03 12.45 6.94
N HIS A 107 4.81 11.82 6.05
CA HIS A 107 4.34 10.93 4.97
C HIS A 107 3.19 11.55 4.15
N ARG A 108 3.34 12.83 3.77
CA ARG A 108 2.32 13.61 3.10
C ARG A 108 2.76 14.03 1.71
N VAL A 109 1.84 13.95 0.75
CA VAL A 109 2.03 14.38 -0.64
C VAL A 109 0.96 15.39 -1.01
N THR A 110 1.39 16.57 -1.43
CA THR A 110 0.52 17.63 -1.95
C THR A 110 0.72 17.74 -3.44
N VAL A 111 -0.36 17.68 -4.21
CA VAL A 111 -0.34 17.85 -5.67
C VAL A 111 -1.22 19.03 -6.05
N GLN A 112 -0.68 19.91 -6.90
CA GLN A 112 -1.39 21.03 -7.48
C GLN A 112 -1.54 20.80 -8.99
N VAL A 113 -2.74 20.98 -9.50
CA VAL A 113 -3.04 20.97 -10.93
C VAL A 113 -3.40 22.40 -11.33
N ASN A 114 -2.61 22.97 -12.23
CA ASN A 114 -2.83 24.32 -12.76
C ASN A 114 -2.88 24.23 -14.27
N GLN A 115 -4.07 24.40 -14.85
CA GLN A 115 -4.24 24.35 -16.30
C GLN A 115 -5.15 25.45 -16.81
N ASN A 116 -4.80 26.03 -17.97
CA ASN A 116 -5.62 27.01 -18.65
C ASN A 116 -6.60 26.31 -19.58
N GLN A 117 -7.87 26.57 -19.38
CA GLN A 117 -8.96 26.07 -20.20
C GLN A 117 -9.49 27.16 -21.12
N PRO A 118 -9.46 26.98 -22.45
CA PRO A 118 -10.04 27.94 -23.38
C PRO A 118 -11.56 28.02 -23.18
N THR A 119 -12.07 29.23 -23.27
CA THR A 119 -13.49 29.51 -23.26
C THR A 119 -14.06 29.41 -24.68
N LEU A 120 -15.34 29.04 -24.80
CA LEU A 120 -16.00 28.90 -26.10
C LEU A 120 -16.67 30.23 -26.53
N PHE A 121 -17.54 30.74 -25.69
CA PHE A 121 -18.34 31.94 -25.99
C PHE A 121 -17.82 33.18 -25.26
N ALA A 122 -17.29 33.06 -24.06
CA ALA A 122 -16.75 34.19 -23.29
C ALA A 122 -15.60 34.91 -24.02
N ARG A 123 -14.91 34.25 -24.95
CA ARG A 123 -13.88 34.89 -25.82
C ARG A 123 -14.45 36.00 -26.69
N ILE A 124 -15.75 35.98 -27.00
CA ILE A 124 -16.41 37.09 -27.74
C ILE A 124 -16.42 38.36 -26.87
N LEU A 125 -16.40 38.21 -25.55
CA LEU A 125 -16.33 39.28 -24.57
C LEU A 125 -14.88 39.63 -24.17
N GLY A 126 -13.88 38.98 -24.79
CA GLY A 126 -12.45 39.23 -24.53
C GLY A 126 -11.78 38.19 -23.60
N GLU A 127 -12.53 37.29 -23.00
CA GLU A 127 -12.03 36.24 -22.08
C GLU A 127 -11.66 34.95 -22.86
N ASN A 128 -10.41 34.82 -23.27
CA ASN A 128 -9.94 33.75 -24.16
C ASN A 128 -9.74 32.42 -23.42
N SER A 129 -9.37 32.48 -22.13
CA SER A 129 -9.12 31.29 -21.30
C SER A 129 -9.32 31.60 -19.82
N THR A 130 -9.61 30.56 -19.05
CA THR A 130 -9.72 30.63 -17.59
C THR A 130 -8.79 29.60 -16.95
N SER A 131 -8.06 30.02 -15.91
CA SER A 131 -7.19 29.12 -15.13
C SER A 131 -8.04 28.22 -14.24
N ILE A 132 -7.81 26.92 -14.37
CA ILE A 132 -8.38 25.87 -13.51
C ILE A 132 -7.34 25.47 -12.50
N HIS A 133 -7.69 25.57 -11.21
CA HIS A 133 -6.83 25.17 -10.11
C HIS A 133 -7.51 24.05 -9.32
N ALA A 134 -6.74 23.02 -9.01
CA ALA A 134 -7.14 21.95 -8.10
C ALA A 134 -5.95 21.57 -7.22
N THR A 135 -6.20 21.30 -5.95
CA THR A 135 -5.18 20.86 -5.00
C THR A 135 -5.69 19.65 -4.25
N ALA A 136 -4.83 18.65 -4.12
CA ALA A 136 -5.10 17.47 -3.30
C ALA A 136 -3.93 17.20 -2.36
N VAL A 137 -4.24 16.71 -1.17
CA VAL A 137 -3.25 16.25 -0.21
C VAL A 137 -3.62 14.82 0.16
N ALA A 138 -2.66 13.91 0.04
CA ALA A 138 -2.77 12.55 0.53
C ALA A 138 -1.72 12.29 1.61
N GLU A 139 -2.08 11.46 2.57
CA GLU A 139 -1.23 11.11 3.69
C GLU A 139 -1.28 9.61 3.93
N ALA A 140 -0.10 9.00 4.17
CA ALA A 140 0.02 7.64 4.64
C ALA A 140 0.17 7.69 6.17
N PHE A 141 -0.77 7.05 6.88
CA PHE A 141 -0.84 7.08 8.35
C PHE A 141 0.05 6.02 9.00
N THR A 142 0.05 5.96 10.31
CA THR A 142 0.67 4.87 11.08
C THR A 142 -0.09 3.57 10.88
N ALA A 143 0.61 2.44 11.00
CA ALA A 143 -0.05 1.16 10.97
C ALA A 143 -1.03 1.02 12.14
N ALA A 144 -2.26 0.63 11.81
CA ALA A 144 -3.33 0.39 12.79
C ALA A 144 -4.03 -0.93 12.52
N ASN A 145 -4.61 -1.07 11.33
CA ASN A 145 -5.36 -2.25 10.93
C ASN A 145 -4.92 -2.64 9.52
N ALA A 146 -4.51 -3.88 9.34
CA ALA A 146 -4.23 -4.41 8.01
C ALA A 146 -5.50 -5.03 7.42
N THR A 147 -5.81 -4.62 6.20
CA THR A 147 -6.78 -5.28 5.32
C THR A 147 -6.20 -5.43 3.93
N GLY A 148 -6.90 -6.19 3.13
CA GLY A 148 -6.50 -6.39 1.74
C GLY A 148 -5.33 -7.34 1.60
N CYS A 149 -5.65 -8.56 1.20
CA CYS A 149 -4.70 -9.64 1.01
C CYS A 149 -3.87 -10.00 2.25
N LEU A 150 -4.50 -9.91 3.44
CA LEU A 150 -3.92 -10.42 4.68
C LEU A 150 -3.71 -11.93 4.55
N LYS A 151 -2.57 -12.42 5.02
CA LYS A 151 -2.28 -13.86 5.09
C LYS A 151 -2.17 -14.32 6.54
N PRO A 152 -2.59 -15.55 6.83
CA PRO A 152 -2.51 -16.11 8.17
C PRO A 152 -1.06 -16.43 8.60
N PHE A 153 -0.07 -15.85 7.96
CA PHE A 153 1.35 -16.06 8.26
C PHE A 153 1.80 -15.08 9.35
N PHE A 154 1.90 -15.55 10.57
CA PHE A 154 2.36 -14.75 11.70
C PHE A 154 3.88 -14.82 11.79
N ILE A 155 4.52 -13.81 11.21
CA ILE A 155 5.98 -13.77 11.05
C ILE A 155 6.62 -13.26 12.34
N PRO A 156 7.63 -13.97 12.91
CA PRO A 156 8.41 -13.43 14.01
C PRO A 156 9.23 -12.22 13.55
N ASN A 157 9.42 -11.24 14.41
CA ASN A 157 10.21 -10.05 14.10
C ASN A 157 11.69 -10.35 13.80
N THR A 158 12.14 -11.57 14.04
CA THR A 158 13.51 -12.07 13.74
C THR A 158 13.58 -12.83 12.41
N ALA A 159 12.55 -12.79 11.56
CA ALA A 159 12.44 -13.66 10.37
C ALA A 159 13.62 -13.57 9.40
N LEU A 160 14.30 -12.42 9.29
CA LEU A 160 15.47 -12.24 8.42
C LEU A 160 16.81 -12.57 9.10
N TYR A 161 16.80 -12.81 10.41
CA TYR A 161 18.03 -13.10 11.15
C TYR A 161 18.47 -14.54 10.93
N ASP A 162 19.60 -14.71 10.28
CA ASP A 162 20.24 -16.02 10.10
C ASP A 162 21.77 -15.85 10.11
N PRO A 163 22.41 -15.80 11.30
CA PRO A 163 23.86 -15.59 11.40
C PRO A 163 24.69 -16.77 10.90
N THR A 164 24.15 -18.02 10.96
CA THR A 164 24.90 -19.23 10.55
C THR A 164 24.02 -20.46 10.23
N GLY A 165 22.70 -20.25 10.10
CA GLY A 165 21.79 -21.34 9.71
C GLY A 165 21.41 -22.34 10.80
N SER A 166 21.80 -22.14 12.06
CA SER A 166 21.50 -23.08 13.16
C SER A 166 20.96 -22.44 14.43
N HIS A 167 20.71 -21.15 14.46
CA HIS A 167 20.40 -20.43 15.70
C HIS A 167 18.92 -20.29 16.01
N VAL A 168 18.64 -20.25 17.31
CA VAL A 168 17.36 -19.82 17.84
C VAL A 168 17.19 -18.33 17.51
N GLN A 169 16.03 -17.95 17.00
CA GLN A 169 15.75 -16.56 16.60
C GLN A 169 15.88 -15.53 17.73
N CYS A 170 15.88 -16.01 18.99
CA CYS A 170 16.09 -15.17 20.17
C CYS A 170 17.45 -14.49 20.22
N ASP A 171 18.46 -15.03 19.54
CA ASP A 171 19.81 -14.44 19.55
C ASP A 171 19.81 -13.03 18.95
N ALA A 172 18.96 -12.76 17.94
CA ALA A 172 18.81 -11.45 17.36
C ALA A 172 18.38 -10.36 18.36
N CYS A 173 17.70 -10.76 19.43
CA CYS A 173 17.21 -9.87 20.48
C CYS A 173 18.31 -9.38 21.42
N THR A 174 19.43 -10.10 21.50
CA THR A 174 20.54 -9.81 22.42
C THR A 174 21.62 -8.95 21.81
N LEU A 175 21.63 -8.82 20.49
CA LEU A 175 22.61 -8.02 19.77
C LEU A 175 22.41 -6.51 20.00
N THR A 176 23.50 -5.75 19.82
CA THR A 176 23.47 -4.29 19.86
C THR A 176 24.12 -3.73 18.59
N PRO A 177 23.36 -3.15 17.65
CA PRO A 177 21.89 -3.02 17.64
C PRO A 177 21.17 -4.35 17.45
N LYS A 178 19.93 -4.46 17.93
CA LYS A 178 19.08 -5.64 17.71
C LYS A 178 18.86 -5.90 16.23
N GLN A 179 18.92 -7.17 15.82
CA GLN A 179 18.71 -7.59 14.43
C GLN A 179 17.28 -8.11 14.25
N VAL A 180 16.30 -7.26 14.49
CA VAL A 180 14.88 -7.54 14.41
C VAL A 180 14.19 -6.56 13.46
N LEU A 181 13.04 -6.94 12.91
CA LEU A 181 12.25 -6.08 12.01
C LEU A 181 11.65 -4.90 12.79
N ILE A 182 11.07 -5.22 13.93
CA ILE A 182 10.37 -4.28 14.80
C ILE A 182 10.90 -4.49 16.22
N ASP A 183 11.32 -3.42 16.89
CA ASP A 183 11.67 -3.42 18.30
C ASP A 183 10.64 -2.64 19.11
N VAL A 184 10.33 -3.10 20.32
CA VAL A 184 9.41 -2.42 21.23
C VAL A 184 10.21 -1.63 22.24
N VAL A 185 10.29 -0.32 22.05
CA VAL A 185 11.04 0.59 22.90
C VAL A 185 10.08 1.41 23.76
N GLY A 186 10.16 1.25 25.09
CA GLY A 186 9.24 1.94 26.00
C GLY A 186 7.76 1.59 25.78
N GLY A 187 7.46 0.40 25.30
CA GLY A 187 6.10 -0.06 24.98
C GLY A 187 5.58 0.37 23.59
N VAL A 188 6.41 1.07 22.79
CA VAL A 188 6.04 1.52 21.44
C VAL A 188 6.81 0.71 20.40
N PRO A 189 6.13 -0.03 19.50
CA PRO A 189 6.76 -0.72 18.39
C PRO A 189 7.36 0.26 17.38
N GLN A 190 8.59 0.02 16.94
CA GLN A 190 9.33 0.84 15.99
C GLN A 190 10.07 -0.03 14.97
N VAL A 191 10.04 0.35 13.70
CA VAL A 191 10.84 -0.31 12.65
C VAL A 191 12.32 0.02 12.90
N THR A 192 13.16 -1.01 12.97
CA THR A 192 14.58 -0.85 13.26
C THR A 192 15.35 -0.34 12.05
N ASP A 193 16.50 0.31 12.28
CA ASP A 193 17.39 0.71 11.19
C ASP A 193 18.06 -0.48 10.54
N TRP A 194 18.22 -1.58 11.28
CA TRP A 194 18.67 -2.84 10.70
C TRP A 194 17.66 -3.35 9.65
N ALA A 195 16.36 -3.39 9.95
CA ALA A 195 15.33 -3.80 9.00
C ALA A 195 15.32 -2.90 7.75
N LYS A 196 15.36 -1.58 7.92
CA LYS A 196 15.45 -0.62 6.81
C LYS A 196 16.69 -0.88 5.94
N THR A 197 17.82 -1.19 6.57
CA THR A 197 19.06 -1.51 5.86
C THR A 197 18.94 -2.80 5.06
N GLN A 198 18.34 -3.87 5.63
CA GLN A 198 18.09 -5.11 4.92
C GLN A 198 17.20 -4.90 3.69
N ILE A 199 16.13 -4.12 3.82
CA ILE A 199 15.23 -3.81 2.70
C ILE A 199 15.97 -2.99 1.62
N ARG A 200 16.72 -1.95 2.00
CA ARG A 200 17.47 -1.08 1.07
C ARG A 200 18.59 -1.80 0.31
N ASN A 201 19.36 -2.61 1.00
CA ASN A 201 20.49 -3.31 0.41
C ASN A 201 20.08 -4.56 -0.36
N SER A 202 18.79 -4.85 -0.44
CA SER A 202 18.29 -6.00 -1.14
C SER A 202 18.37 -5.77 -2.64
N THR A 203 19.27 -6.47 -3.27
CA THR A 203 19.26 -6.65 -4.72
C THR A 203 18.80 -8.06 -5.05
N VAL A 204 18.30 -8.28 -6.26
CA VAL A 204 17.93 -9.62 -6.73
C VAL A 204 19.12 -10.59 -6.60
N ALA A 205 20.35 -10.11 -6.85
CA ALA A 205 21.57 -10.90 -6.76
C ALA A 205 21.98 -11.24 -5.32
N ASN A 206 21.76 -10.36 -4.37
CA ASN A 206 22.24 -10.52 -3.00
C ASN A 206 21.26 -11.26 -2.09
N GLY A 207 19.98 -11.27 -2.42
CA GLY A 207 18.95 -11.97 -1.66
C GLY A 207 18.82 -11.60 -0.18
N LEU A 208 19.38 -10.46 0.26
CA LEU A 208 19.48 -10.10 1.69
C LEU A 208 18.13 -10.00 2.40
N ASN A 209 17.08 -9.61 1.68
CA ASN A 209 15.73 -9.57 2.22
C ASN A 209 14.92 -10.82 1.83
N GLN A 210 15.55 -11.83 1.28
CA GLN A 210 14.93 -13.11 0.95
C GLN A 210 15.03 -14.06 2.13
N PHE A 211 13.95 -14.77 2.41
CA PHE A 211 13.87 -15.76 3.47
C PHE A 211 12.94 -16.90 3.09
N LEU A 212 13.10 -18.03 3.76
CA LEU A 212 12.21 -19.16 3.61
C LEU A 212 11.13 -19.07 4.67
N LEU A 213 9.87 -18.98 4.23
CA LEU A 213 8.73 -19.12 5.11
C LEU A 213 8.39 -20.62 5.27
N LYS A 214 8.51 -21.10 6.50
CA LYS A 214 8.23 -22.49 6.86
C LYS A 214 7.15 -22.54 7.92
N PRO A 215 6.07 -23.31 7.72
CA PRO A 215 5.11 -23.56 8.78
C PRO A 215 5.82 -24.22 9.97
N GLN A 216 5.68 -23.61 11.14
CA GLN A 216 6.30 -24.13 12.37
C GLN A 216 5.37 -25.09 13.07
N ASP A 217 5.93 -26.25 13.45
CA ASP A 217 5.31 -27.10 14.44
C ASP A 217 5.46 -26.47 15.83
N PRO A 218 4.37 -26.19 16.56
CA PRO A 218 4.39 -25.51 17.85
C PRO A 218 5.27 -26.15 18.91
N HIS A 219 5.65 -27.40 18.76
CA HIS A 219 6.48 -28.12 19.75
C HIS A 219 7.98 -28.00 19.50
N ASN A 220 8.39 -27.37 18.41
CA ASN A 220 9.78 -27.24 18.04
C ASN A 220 10.34 -25.83 18.30
N ALA A 221 11.67 -25.74 18.43
CA ALA A 221 12.35 -24.46 18.48
C ALA A 221 12.16 -23.69 17.17
N LEU A 222 11.91 -22.39 17.27
CA LEU A 222 11.87 -21.51 16.11
C LEU A 222 13.24 -21.47 15.42
N ARG A 223 13.19 -21.50 14.09
CA ARG A 223 14.37 -21.34 13.22
C ARG A 223 14.19 -20.09 12.37
N PRO A 224 15.24 -19.54 11.80
CA PRO A 224 15.10 -18.47 10.81
C PRO A 224 14.10 -18.85 9.71
N GLY A 225 13.13 -17.98 9.46
CA GLY A 225 12.08 -18.18 8.49
C GLY A 225 10.86 -19.00 8.96
N ASP A 226 10.90 -19.59 10.14
CA ASP A 226 9.71 -20.24 10.68
C ASP A 226 8.63 -19.20 11.01
N PHE A 227 7.38 -19.50 10.68
CA PHE A 227 6.22 -18.67 11.01
C PHE A 227 5.13 -19.50 11.69
N MET A 228 4.31 -18.85 12.49
CA MET A 228 3.09 -19.43 13.04
C MET A 228 1.93 -19.14 12.10
N LEU A 229 0.96 -20.03 12.09
CA LEU A 229 -0.34 -19.74 11.48
C LEU A 229 -1.26 -19.15 12.53
N ILE A 230 -1.92 -18.05 12.21
CA ILE A 230 -2.95 -17.49 13.10
C ILE A 230 -4.33 -18.02 12.76
N ASP A 231 -5.14 -18.18 13.80
CA ASP A 231 -6.56 -18.44 13.68
C ASP A 231 -7.28 -17.10 13.43
N ILE A 232 -7.68 -16.88 12.18
CA ILE A 232 -8.40 -15.66 11.82
C ILE A 232 -9.88 -15.89 12.11
N PRO A 233 -10.52 -15.02 12.92
CA PRO A 233 -11.94 -15.17 13.25
C PRO A 233 -12.83 -15.28 12.01
N GLY A 234 -13.76 -16.22 12.02
CA GLY A 234 -14.67 -16.44 10.89
C GLY A 234 -14.16 -17.43 9.83
N HIS A 235 -12.90 -17.84 9.89
CA HIS A 235 -12.32 -18.84 9.00
C HIS A 235 -12.18 -20.20 9.69
N THR A 236 -12.43 -21.27 8.94
CA THR A 236 -12.33 -22.62 9.48
C THR A 236 -10.95 -23.21 9.21
N PRO A 237 -10.37 -23.98 10.14
CA PRO A 237 -9.08 -24.64 9.91
C PRO A 237 -9.03 -25.52 8.65
N GLY A 238 -10.19 -26.00 8.17
CA GLY A 238 -10.30 -26.77 6.93
C GLY A 238 -10.19 -25.93 5.65
N GLY A 239 -10.38 -24.61 5.73
CA GLY A 239 -10.27 -23.67 4.62
C GLY A 239 -8.90 -23.00 4.46
N LEU A 240 -7.93 -23.33 5.29
CA LEU A 240 -6.62 -22.64 5.33
C LEU A 240 -5.93 -22.51 3.96
N GLY A 241 -6.06 -23.55 3.10
CA GLY A 241 -5.50 -23.47 1.75
C GLY A 241 -6.17 -22.41 0.88
N ASP A 242 -7.47 -22.25 1.00
CA ASP A 242 -8.24 -21.23 0.28
C ASP A 242 -7.98 -19.83 0.89
N ASP A 243 -7.85 -19.72 2.20
CA ASP A 243 -7.51 -18.48 2.90
C ASP A 243 -6.13 -17.95 2.46
N ILE A 244 -5.18 -18.85 2.24
CA ILE A 244 -3.86 -18.48 1.70
C ILE A 244 -3.96 -18.15 0.21
N ALA A 245 -4.74 -18.88 -0.57
CA ALA A 245 -4.86 -18.69 -2.02
C ALA A 245 -5.57 -17.39 -2.39
N THR A 246 -6.55 -16.98 -1.59
CA THR A 246 -7.35 -15.77 -1.82
C THR A 246 -6.87 -14.62 -0.95
N CYS A 247 -7.31 -13.42 -1.24
CA CYS A 247 -7.12 -12.28 -0.34
C CYS A 247 -8.24 -12.29 0.69
N LEU A 248 -7.87 -12.38 1.97
CA LEU A 248 -8.83 -12.25 3.06
C LEU A 248 -9.22 -10.78 3.21
N ASP A 249 -10.54 -10.53 3.25
CA ASP A 249 -11.09 -9.19 3.51
C ASP A 249 -11.20 -8.90 5.02
N GLU A 250 -10.68 -9.80 5.84
CA GLU A 250 -10.63 -9.66 7.29
C GLU A 250 -9.63 -8.60 7.73
N THR A 251 -9.92 -7.98 8.85
CA THR A 251 -9.09 -6.93 9.44
C THR A 251 -8.29 -7.48 10.61
N SER A 252 -6.97 -7.39 10.55
CA SER A 252 -6.11 -7.59 11.71
C SER A 252 -5.74 -6.27 12.35
N THR A 253 -5.92 -6.17 13.65
CA THR A 253 -5.72 -4.95 14.42
C THR A 253 -4.38 -4.95 15.14
N CYS A 254 -3.68 -3.82 15.11
CA CYS A 254 -2.48 -3.57 15.91
C CYS A 254 -2.73 -3.81 17.41
N ALA A 255 -1.75 -4.38 18.06
CA ALA A 255 -1.75 -4.70 19.50
C ALA A 255 -2.80 -5.77 19.92
N GLU A 256 -3.54 -6.32 18.98
CA GLU A 256 -4.49 -7.40 19.25
C GLU A 256 -3.77 -8.74 19.43
N LEU A 257 -4.34 -9.60 20.27
CA LEU A 257 -3.85 -10.95 20.55
C LEU A 257 -4.55 -11.94 19.63
N TYR A 258 -3.77 -12.71 18.88
CA TYR A 258 -4.28 -13.78 18.02
C TYR A 258 -3.84 -15.14 18.50
N SER A 259 -4.76 -16.09 18.48
CA SER A 259 -4.46 -17.49 18.73
C SER A 259 -3.68 -18.09 17.57
N ILE A 260 -2.70 -18.93 17.86
CA ILE A 260 -1.99 -19.67 16.83
C ILE A 260 -2.70 -20.98 16.52
N LEU A 261 -2.71 -21.37 15.25
CA LEU A 261 -3.18 -22.70 14.83
C LEU A 261 -2.14 -23.74 15.24
N THR A 262 -2.62 -24.81 15.86
CA THR A 262 -1.78 -25.94 16.26
C THR A 262 -1.93 -27.10 15.26
N GLY A 263 -0.88 -27.85 15.04
CA GLY A 263 -0.84 -29.02 14.16
C GLY A 263 0.00 -28.84 12.90
N ASP A 264 0.09 -29.91 12.12
CA ASP A 264 0.83 -29.91 10.86
C ASP A 264 -0.04 -29.37 9.71
N HIS A 265 0.21 -28.14 9.31
CA HIS A 265 -0.49 -27.45 8.22
C HIS A 265 0.33 -27.33 6.94
N VAL A 266 1.39 -28.11 6.77
CA VAL A 266 2.30 -28.06 5.60
C VAL A 266 1.54 -28.29 4.30
N GLY A 267 0.64 -29.25 4.25
CA GLY A 267 -0.16 -29.58 3.05
C GLY A 267 -1.05 -28.41 2.59
N PRO A 268 -1.97 -27.92 3.44
CA PRO A 268 -2.80 -26.76 3.13
C PRO A 268 -1.99 -25.51 2.79
N THR A 269 -0.91 -25.23 3.51
CA THR A 269 -0.03 -24.10 3.24
C THR A 269 0.61 -24.19 1.85
N LYS A 270 1.14 -25.36 1.49
CA LYS A 270 1.71 -25.60 0.16
C LYS A 270 0.66 -25.38 -0.95
N SER A 271 -0.50 -25.99 -0.80
CA SER A 271 -1.59 -25.87 -1.77
C SER A 271 -2.03 -24.40 -1.94
N GLY A 272 -2.24 -23.70 -0.83
CA GLY A 272 -2.64 -22.30 -0.83
C GLY A 272 -1.61 -21.39 -1.50
N ILE A 273 -0.33 -21.54 -1.18
CA ILE A 273 0.74 -20.77 -1.81
C ILE A 273 0.82 -21.08 -3.32
N THR A 274 0.76 -22.36 -3.71
CA THR A 274 0.78 -22.76 -5.12
C THR A 274 -0.31 -22.06 -5.92
N ASN A 275 -1.52 -22.00 -5.36
CA ASN A 275 -2.68 -21.36 -5.98
C ASN A 275 -2.52 -19.82 -6.00
N LEU A 276 -2.06 -19.22 -4.90
CA LEU A 276 -1.84 -17.78 -4.78
C LEU A 276 -0.91 -17.25 -5.87
N ILE A 277 0.26 -17.87 -6.01
CA ILE A 277 1.29 -17.40 -6.95
C ILE A 277 1.12 -17.94 -8.37
N GLY A 278 0.29 -18.96 -8.57
CA GLY A 278 0.12 -19.60 -9.88
C GLY A 278 1.32 -20.43 -10.34
N CYS A 279 2.02 -21.07 -9.40
CA CYS A 279 3.15 -21.96 -9.70
C CYS A 279 2.69 -23.20 -10.48
N PRO A 280 3.46 -23.72 -11.46
CA PRO A 280 4.76 -23.21 -11.89
C PRO A 280 4.72 -22.16 -13.02
N SER A 281 3.61 -22.04 -13.76
CA SER A 281 3.61 -21.37 -15.08
C SER A 281 3.11 -19.92 -15.07
N ASN A 282 2.34 -19.53 -14.05
CA ASN A 282 1.64 -18.24 -14.00
C ASN A 282 2.11 -17.35 -12.84
N ARG A 283 3.33 -17.52 -12.38
CA ARG A 283 3.87 -16.71 -11.29
C ARG A 283 4.41 -15.37 -11.79
N ASP A 284 4.26 -14.35 -10.94
CA ASP A 284 4.94 -13.09 -11.13
C ASP A 284 6.43 -13.23 -10.73
N ILE A 285 7.30 -12.43 -11.34
CA ILE A 285 8.74 -12.42 -11.10
C ILE A 285 9.14 -11.08 -10.50
N TYR A 286 9.89 -11.11 -9.41
CA TYR A 286 10.48 -9.92 -8.81
C TYR A 286 11.69 -9.46 -9.64
N LEU A 287 11.65 -8.26 -10.19
CA LEU A 287 12.73 -7.66 -10.96
C LEU A 287 13.53 -6.65 -10.14
N GLY A 288 12.98 -6.18 -9.04
CA GLY A 288 13.54 -5.17 -8.17
C GLY A 288 12.46 -4.46 -7.37
N PRO A 289 12.83 -3.54 -6.48
CA PRO A 289 11.87 -2.81 -5.67
C PRO A 289 10.80 -2.11 -6.51
N GLY A 290 9.53 -2.46 -6.26
CA GLY A 290 8.37 -1.91 -7.00
C GLY A 290 8.29 -2.34 -8.47
N GLN A 291 8.99 -3.40 -8.87
CA GLN A 291 8.96 -3.91 -10.24
C GLN A 291 8.65 -5.41 -10.25
N TYR A 292 7.48 -5.76 -10.73
CA TYR A 292 7.00 -7.13 -10.80
C TYR A 292 6.59 -7.45 -12.23
N GLN A 293 7.23 -8.47 -12.84
CA GLN A 293 6.89 -8.93 -14.16
C GLN A 293 5.79 -9.98 -14.07
N ARG A 294 4.70 -9.75 -14.78
CA ARG A 294 3.60 -10.70 -14.91
C ARG A 294 3.89 -11.78 -15.94
N PRO A 295 3.14 -12.89 -15.96
CA PRO A 295 3.33 -13.98 -16.92
C PRO A 295 3.21 -13.55 -18.39
N ASP A 296 2.48 -12.47 -18.67
CA ASP A 296 2.35 -11.89 -20.02
C ASP A 296 3.54 -11.00 -20.42
N GLY A 297 4.54 -10.88 -19.57
CA GLY A 297 5.74 -10.05 -19.78
C GLY A 297 5.57 -8.58 -19.37
N THR A 298 4.37 -8.14 -19.02
CA THR A 298 4.16 -6.76 -18.56
C THR A 298 4.77 -6.52 -17.17
N VAL A 299 5.34 -5.33 -16.95
CA VAL A 299 5.92 -4.93 -15.67
C VAL A 299 5.00 -3.92 -15.00
N GLY A 300 4.69 -4.16 -13.74
CA GLY A 300 3.86 -3.28 -12.92
C GLY A 300 4.42 -3.06 -11.52
N SER A 301 3.86 -2.11 -10.80
CA SER A 301 4.21 -1.81 -9.40
C SER A 301 3.44 -2.66 -8.38
N THR A 302 2.50 -3.48 -8.84
CA THR A 302 1.69 -4.37 -8.00
C THR A 302 1.73 -5.80 -8.53
N SER A 303 1.55 -6.78 -7.64
CA SER A 303 1.54 -8.21 -7.96
C SER A 303 0.54 -8.93 -7.06
N LYS A 304 -0.05 -10.03 -7.56
CA LYS A 304 -0.87 -10.95 -6.75
C LYS A 304 -0.08 -11.67 -5.66
N SER A 305 1.24 -11.74 -5.84
CA SER A 305 2.17 -12.35 -4.87
C SER A 305 2.61 -11.39 -3.76
N LEU A 306 2.19 -10.11 -3.81
CA LEU A 306 2.36 -9.17 -2.71
C LEU A 306 1.27 -9.40 -1.67
N VAL A 307 1.69 -9.77 -0.47
CA VAL A 307 0.80 -10.12 0.64
C VAL A 307 1.20 -9.40 1.92
N THR A 308 0.23 -9.08 2.74
CA THR A 308 0.44 -8.52 4.07
C THR A 308 0.43 -9.63 5.11
N CYS A 309 1.48 -9.68 5.93
CA CYS A 309 1.64 -10.65 7.00
C CYS A 309 1.77 -9.92 8.34
N PRO A 310 1.01 -10.30 9.38
CA PRO A 310 1.21 -9.75 10.71
C PRO A 310 2.55 -10.21 11.29
N VAL A 311 3.15 -9.33 12.10
CA VAL A 311 4.44 -9.55 12.76
C VAL A 311 4.25 -9.58 14.28
N TRP A 312 4.86 -10.55 14.96
CA TRP A 312 4.89 -10.63 16.41
C TRP A 312 6.30 -10.48 16.95
N ASP A 313 6.41 -10.06 18.20
CA ASP A 313 7.70 -9.78 18.85
C ASP A 313 8.20 -10.99 19.62
N VAL A 314 9.22 -11.65 19.08
CA VAL A 314 9.92 -12.78 19.72
C VAL A 314 10.65 -12.34 20.99
N CYS A 315 11.16 -11.12 21.02
CA CYS A 315 12.02 -10.64 22.11
C CYS A 315 11.27 -10.37 23.41
N ASN A 316 10.01 -9.91 23.28
CA ASN A 316 9.19 -9.53 24.44
C ASN A 316 7.95 -10.42 24.63
N ALA A 317 7.77 -11.42 23.78
CA ALA A 317 6.63 -12.33 23.92
C ALA A 317 6.68 -13.12 25.23
N THR A 318 5.53 -13.21 25.89
CA THR A 318 5.32 -14.10 27.04
C THR A 318 4.28 -15.12 26.72
N ILE A 319 4.57 -16.40 27.00
CA ILE A 319 3.64 -17.50 26.77
C ILE A 319 3.39 -18.19 28.11
N GLY A 320 2.13 -18.20 28.56
CA GLY A 320 1.79 -18.76 29.88
C GLY A 320 2.50 -18.04 31.04
N GLY A 321 2.80 -16.74 30.88
CA GLY A 321 3.50 -15.94 31.90
C GLY A 321 5.03 -16.09 31.90
N THR A 322 5.60 -16.91 31.01
CA THR A 322 7.07 -17.10 30.90
C THR A 322 7.56 -16.37 29.65
N PRO A 323 8.67 -15.58 29.74
CA PRO A 323 9.27 -14.97 28.56
C PRO A 323 9.65 -16.03 27.53
N PHE A 324 9.28 -15.79 26.27
CA PHE A 324 9.58 -16.72 25.16
C PHE A 324 11.09 -16.80 24.90
N CYS A 325 11.78 -15.70 24.85
CA CYS A 325 13.25 -15.64 24.79
C CYS A 325 13.83 -15.60 26.22
N PRO A 326 14.76 -16.49 26.59
CA PRO A 326 15.51 -17.45 25.79
C PRO A 326 14.87 -18.85 25.64
N ALA A 327 13.59 -19.02 25.85
CA ALA A 327 12.94 -20.32 25.66
C ALA A 327 13.13 -20.83 24.23
N ALA A 328 13.63 -22.05 24.10
CA ALA A 328 14.05 -22.61 22.80
C ALA A 328 12.88 -23.14 21.96
N SER A 329 11.68 -23.23 22.51
CA SER A 329 10.52 -23.83 21.81
C SER A 329 9.25 -23.05 22.04
N VAL A 330 8.39 -22.99 21.04
CA VAL A 330 7.03 -22.48 21.20
C VAL A 330 6.23 -23.53 21.96
N PRO A 331 5.62 -23.18 23.12
CA PRO A 331 4.77 -24.10 23.83
C PRO A 331 3.62 -24.59 22.94
N GLY A 332 3.41 -25.89 22.88
CA GLY A 332 2.21 -26.45 22.26
C GLY A 332 1.00 -26.24 23.14
N GLY A 333 -0.13 -25.92 22.55
CA GLY A 333 -1.41 -25.80 23.25
C GLY A 333 -2.38 -24.86 22.52
N THR A 334 -3.67 -25.10 22.75
CA THR A 334 -4.76 -24.35 22.10
C THR A 334 -4.93 -22.91 22.59
N ASN A 335 -4.14 -22.46 23.57
CA ASN A 335 -4.30 -21.17 24.24
C ASN A 335 -3.08 -20.24 24.08
N VAL A 336 -2.20 -20.51 23.12
CA VAL A 336 -1.07 -19.61 22.86
C VAL A 336 -1.56 -18.45 22.03
N GLN A 337 -1.49 -17.26 22.60
CA GLN A 337 -1.84 -16.02 21.94
C GLN A 337 -0.59 -15.13 21.82
N LEU A 338 -0.40 -14.54 20.65
CA LEU A 338 0.70 -13.64 20.36
C LEU A 338 0.16 -12.29 19.90
N GLN A 339 0.83 -11.24 20.31
CA GLN A 339 0.42 -9.87 19.99
C GLN A 339 1.00 -9.39 18.68
N ILE A 340 0.18 -8.75 17.84
CA ILE A 340 0.65 -8.06 16.64
C ILE A 340 1.39 -6.79 17.04
N VAL A 341 2.67 -6.68 16.64
CA VAL A 341 3.49 -5.47 16.82
C VAL A 341 3.66 -4.67 15.52
N GLY A 342 3.21 -5.21 14.40
CA GLY A 342 3.22 -4.57 13.11
C GLY A 342 2.89 -5.50 11.98
N PHE A 343 3.15 -5.06 10.76
CA PHE A 343 2.87 -5.79 9.55
C PHE A 343 4.07 -5.77 8.60
N ALA A 344 4.26 -6.86 7.86
CA ALA A 344 5.27 -7.00 6.83
C ALA A 344 4.59 -7.14 5.46
N LEU A 345 5.00 -6.34 4.48
CA LEU A 345 4.67 -6.53 3.08
C LEU A 345 5.69 -7.48 2.48
N VAL A 346 5.23 -8.62 2.01
CA VAL A 346 6.06 -9.71 1.54
C VAL A 346 5.67 -10.07 0.10
N PHE A 347 6.68 -10.25 -0.75
CA PHE A 347 6.49 -10.82 -2.07
C PHE A 347 6.82 -12.31 -2.02
N VAL A 348 5.84 -13.17 -2.31
CA VAL A 348 6.02 -14.63 -2.35
C VAL A 348 6.51 -15.01 -3.74
N GLU A 349 7.80 -15.38 -3.85
CA GLU A 349 8.44 -15.72 -5.12
C GLU A 349 8.06 -17.12 -5.65
N GLY A 350 7.83 -18.06 -4.74
CA GLY A 350 7.53 -19.44 -5.09
C GLY A 350 7.70 -20.42 -3.94
N LEU A 351 7.84 -21.67 -4.27
CA LEU A 351 8.11 -22.75 -3.33
C LEU A 351 9.51 -23.30 -3.55
N ALA A 352 10.12 -23.82 -2.49
CA ALA A 352 11.44 -24.44 -2.53
C ALA A 352 11.47 -25.71 -1.70
N SER A 353 12.36 -26.63 -2.10
CA SER A 353 12.61 -27.87 -1.38
C SER A 353 13.75 -27.68 -0.38
N GLY A 354 13.55 -28.13 0.85
CA GLY A 354 14.57 -28.12 1.89
C GLY A 354 14.99 -26.71 2.31
N LYS A 355 16.31 -26.46 2.42
CA LYS A 355 16.90 -25.19 2.84
C LYS A 355 17.31 -24.29 1.68
N SER A 356 17.09 -24.70 0.45
CA SER A 356 17.45 -23.93 -0.75
C SER A 356 16.44 -22.79 -0.96
N ALA A 357 16.92 -21.61 -1.28
CA ALA A 357 16.11 -20.51 -1.75
C ALA A 357 15.77 -20.59 -3.25
N THR A 358 16.19 -21.68 -3.94
CA THR A 358 15.89 -21.88 -5.34
C THR A 358 14.41 -22.26 -5.50
N VAL A 359 13.69 -21.46 -6.24
CA VAL A 359 12.26 -21.68 -6.51
C VAL A 359 12.08 -22.83 -7.48
N ASP A 360 11.48 -23.92 -7.00
CA ASP A 360 11.21 -25.14 -7.80
C ASP A 360 9.71 -25.47 -7.94
N CYS A 361 8.85 -24.78 -7.23
CA CYS A 361 7.40 -24.99 -7.16
C CYS A 361 6.97 -26.40 -6.68
N THR A 362 7.91 -27.21 -6.20
CA THR A 362 7.63 -28.58 -5.72
C THR A 362 7.78 -28.73 -4.22
N GLY A 363 8.57 -27.86 -3.59
CA GLY A 363 8.81 -27.85 -2.17
C GLY A 363 7.59 -27.45 -1.31
N SER A 364 7.80 -27.44 -0.02
CA SER A 364 6.78 -27.06 0.99
C SER A 364 7.10 -25.73 1.67
N ASN A 365 8.29 -25.17 1.45
CA ASN A 365 8.68 -23.88 2.03
C ASN A 365 8.46 -22.78 1.00
N ALA A 366 7.84 -21.68 1.40
CA ALA A 366 7.71 -20.53 0.52
C ALA A 366 9.04 -19.75 0.50
N VAL A 367 9.47 -19.36 -0.69
CA VAL A 367 10.52 -18.37 -0.88
C VAL A 367 9.86 -17.01 -0.90
N ALA A 368 10.23 -16.16 0.02
CA ALA A 368 9.61 -14.86 0.21
C ALA A 368 10.66 -13.76 0.32
N ARG A 369 10.25 -12.55 -0.06
CA ARG A 369 11.09 -11.36 -0.03
C ARG A 369 10.38 -10.27 0.75
N LEU A 370 11.07 -9.69 1.72
CA LEU A 370 10.53 -8.56 2.49
C LEU A 370 10.60 -7.29 1.63
N ILE A 371 9.47 -6.66 1.42
CA ILE A 371 9.35 -5.44 0.62
C ILE A 371 9.27 -4.20 1.51
N ASN A 372 8.52 -4.27 2.60
CA ASN A 372 8.41 -3.19 3.58
C ASN A 372 7.91 -3.73 4.92
N VAL A 373 8.07 -2.91 5.96
CA VAL A 373 7.58 -3.19 7.32
C VAL A 373 6.95 -1.93 7.89
N ALA A 374 5.82 -2.09 8.56
CA ALA A 374 5.18 -1.01 9.33
C ALA A 374 4.98 -1.46 10.77
N ALA A 375 5.40 -0.66 11.72
CA ALA A 375 5.22 -0.91 13.14
C ALA A 375 3.88 -0.33 13.64
N CYS A 376 3.26 -1.01 14.57
CA CYS A 376 2.07 -0.52 15.26
C CYS A 376 2.40 0.73 16.08
N GLY A 377 1.66 1.83 15.88
CA GLY A 377 1.92 3.08 16.62
C GLY A 377 3.20 3.82 16.18
N GLY A 378 3.78 3.45 15.01
CA GLY A 378 4.92 4.15 14.41
C GLY A 378 4.61 5.61 14.07
N THR A 379 5.66 6.40 13.83
CA THR A 379 5.55 7.81 13.45
C THR A 379 5.05 7.96 12.03
N GLY A 380 3.77 8.19 11.89
CA GLY A 380 3.12 8.68 10.66
C GLY A 380 2.21 9.83 11.06
N GLY A 381 2.06 10.82 10.19
CA GLY A 381 1.31 12.03 10.53
C GLY A 381 -0.18 11.79 10.67
N GLY A 382 -0.76 12.19 11.74
CA GLY A 382 -2.21 12.28 11.93
C GLY A 382 -2.83 11.22 12.84
N THR A 383 -4.04 11.52 13.31
CA THR A 383 -4.90 10.62 14.09
C THR A 383 -5.64 9.67 13.18
N ILE A 384 -5.55 8.38 13.47
CA ILE A 384 -6.29 7.33 12.77
C ILE A 384 -7.72 7.28 13.33
N ASN A 385 -8.71 7.25 12.45
CA ASN A 385 -10.07 6.95 12.87
C ASN A 385 -10.23 5.43 13.08
N PRO A 386 -10.97 5.00 14.10
CA PRO A 386 -11.29 3.58 14.27
C PRO A 386 -11.92 3.02 12.99
N GLY A 387 -11.37 1.91 12.49
CA GLY A 387 -11.84 1.25 11.27
C GLY A 387 -11.15 1.68 9.97
N GLU A 388 -10.21 2.63 9.99
CA GLU A 388 -9.38 2.91 8.82
C GLU A 388 -8.40 1.77 8.58
N THR A 389 -8.33 1.34 7.33
CA THR A 389 -7.56 0.18 6.91
C THR A 389 -6.76 0.50 5.65
N GLY A 390 -5.66 -0.22 5.44
CA GLY A 390 -4.85 -0.04 4.25
C GLY A 390 -3.84 -1.17 4.04
N PRO A 391 -3.19 -1.18 2.87
CA PRO A 391 -2.11 -2.14 2.61
C PRO A 391 -0.99 -1.95 3.63
N LEU A 392 -0.41 -3.04 4.09
CA LEU A 392 0.59 -3.06 5.16
C LEU A 392 0.05 -2.48 6.50
N GLY A 393 -1.26 -2.45 6.71
CA GLY A 393 -1.85 -1.81 7.87
C GLY A 393 -1.75 -0.28 7.88
N VAL A 394 -1.26 0.32 6.80
CA VAL A 394 -1.07 1.77 6.66
C VAL A 394 -2.20 2.35 5.83
N PRO A 395 -3.18 3.03 6.43
CA PRO A 395 -4.23 3.70 5.68
C PRO A 395 -3.65 4.87 4.88
N ILE A 396 -4.09 4.98 3.62
CA ILE A 396 -3.75 6.10 2.74
C ILE A 396 -5.05 6.81 2.41
N ARG A 397 -5.12 8.08 2.69
CA ARG A 397 -6.33 8.86 2.43
C ARG A 397 -6.03 10.28 1.95
N LEU A 398 -7.03 10.87 1.31
CA LEU A 398 -7.04 12.31 1.04
C LEU A 398 -7.33 13.06 2.34
N VAL A 399 -6.55 14.09 2.58
CA VAL A 399 -6.70 14.99 3.72
C VAL A 399 -7.22 16.32 3.21
N ARG A 400 -8.23 16.88 3.88
CA ARG A 400 -8.67 18.24 3.55
C ARG A 400 -7.56 19.22 3.90
N THR A 401 -7.17 20.05 2.95
CA THR A 401 -6.40 21.26 3.24
C THR A 401 -7.25 22.18 4.10
N PRO A 402 -6.71 22.69 5.21
CA PRO A 402 -7.43 23.66 6.04
C PRO A 402 -7.78 24.92 5.26
#